data_776c1b9b8066aaeb0b968712dd215ee8
#
_entry.id   776c1b9b8066aaeb0b968712dd215ee8
#
_cell.length_a   1.000
_cell.length_b   1.000
_cell.length_c   1.000
_cell.angle_alpha   90.00
_cell.angle_beta   90.00
_cell.angle_gamma   90.00
#
_symmetry.space_group_name_H-M   'P 1'
#
loop_
_entity.id
_entity.type
_entity.pdbx_description
1 polymer ?
#
loop_
_entity_poly.entity_id
_entity_poly.type
_entity_poly.pdbx_seq_one_letter_code
_entity_poly.pdbx_strand_id
1 'polypeptide(L)'
;MKKLIQTIFCISSLFIYKPVIAEPQGLLETIHKHKFLTSTIPDNGDVNPYAVIVSQVTKGQLKQGDILIDNFNNISNLQGTGTTIVLYRPSTKETKLFAKIPQDLKDCPGGVGLTTAMTILKSGWLIVGSFPSKDGTTKTKGDGCLLVLDANGQHVTTWSGPLINGPWGNIASIDQGDSETLFISMAGFDVPSPEVIDPVTKFPIIKHEAKILRLEISETDDQVPMIKSQTIIADGFSQRADLANFLLGPTGLAIGDDETLYVTDGLDNEITAIPHAKTRTKSEGKGELITKDGLLAWPLAMVITDKGHLIVCNGKNGQVVEIDPINKKQIYAHWLNANQAQSPPGNGNLFGIAMASDKKGFYYVEDDINSLRIATP
;
A
#
# COMPACT_ATOMS: atom_id res chain seq x y z
N MET A 1 -89.58 -24.91 10.90
CA MET A 1 -88.42 -24.31 11.52
C MET A 1 -87.14 -24.83 10.83
N LYS A 2 -86.56 -24.08 9.91
CA LYS A 2 -85.31 -24.44 9.20
C LYS A 2 -84.16 -23.75 9.92
N LYS A 3 -83.21 -24.53 10.48
CA LYS A 3 -81.96 -24.04 11.08
C LYS A 3 -80.98 -23.75 9.96
N LEU A 4 -80.52 -22.52 9.86
CA LEU A 4 -79.45 -22.05 8.99
C LEU A 4 -78.13 -22.30 9.73
N ILE A 5 -77.25 -23.13 9.17
CA ILE A 5 -75.86 -23.35 9.65
C ILE A 5 -74.97 -22.38 8.88
N GLN A 6 -74.41 -21.39 9.59
CA GLN A 6 -73.39 -20.49 9.06
C GLN A 6 -72.01 -21.13 9.26
N THR A 7 -71.36 -21.48 8.18
CA THR A 7 -69.94 -21.98 8.16
C THR A 7 -69.02 -20.76 8.08
N ILE A 8 -68.25 -20.52 9.13
CA ILE A 8 -67.23 -19.47 9.17
C ILE A 8 -65.96 -20.06 8.53
N PHE A 9 -65.56 -19.53 7.41
CA PHE A 9 -64.25 -19.80 6.79
C PHE A 9 -63.19 -18.90 7.45
N CYS A 10 -62.28 -19.47 8.24
CA CYS A 10 -61.11 -18.82 8.75
C CYS A 10 -60.03 -18.87 7.67
N ILE A 11 -59.74 -17.74 6.99
CA ILE A 11 -58.61 -17.60 6.09
C ILE A 11 -57.41 -17.24 6.92
N SER A 12 -56.57 -18.24 7.20
CA SER A 12 -55.23 -18.01 7.82
C SER A 12 -54.28 -17.54 6.73
N SER A 13 -54.00 -16.22 6.68
CA SER A 13 -52.94 -15.64 5.85
C SER A 13 -51.57 -16.03 6.41
N LEU A 14 -50.89 -16.93 5.72
CA LEU A 14 -49.48 -17.20 5.97
C LEU A 14 -48.65 -15.99 5.53
N PHE A 15 -48.18 -15.21 6.50
CA PHE A 15 -47.13 -14.21 6.27
C PHE A 15 -45.80 -14.93 6.07
N ILE A 16 -45.34 -15.03 4.82
CA ILE A 16 -43.98 -15.48 4.50
C ILE A 16 -43.06 -14.33 4.86
N TYR A 17 -42.42 -14.39 6.03
CA TYR A 17 -41.32 -13.52 6.40
C TYR A 17 -40.13 -13.88 5.49
N LYS A 18 -39.85 -13.06 4.45
CA LYS A 18 -38.56 -13.05 3.81
C LYS A 18 -37.58 -12.37 4.76
N PRO A 19 -36.47 -13.03 5.16
CA PRO A 19 -35.44 -12.35 5.92
C PRO A 19 -34.92 -11.18 5.09
N VAL A 20 -35.02 -9.97 5.60
CA VAL A 20 -34.34 -8.80 5.04
C VAL A 20 -32.87 -8.99 5.38
N ILE A 21 -32.09 -9.50 4.43
CA ILE A 21 -30.63 -9.50 4.54
C ILE A 21 -30.22 -8.02 4.41
N ALA A 22 -29.64 -7.46 5.45
CA ALA A 22 -29.08 -6.10 5.37
C ALA A 22 -28.03 -6.03 4.26
N GLU A 23 -28.10 -4.96 3.45
CA GLU A 23 -27.06 -4.70 2.45
C GLU A 23 -25.69 -4.57 3.12
N PRO A 24 -24.60 -5.14 2.54
CA PRO A 24 -23.26 -5.01 3.09
C PRO A 24 -22.87 -3.54 3.27
N GLN A 25 -22.37 -3.18 4.44
CA GLN A 25 -21.92 -1.80 4.72
C GLN A 25 -20.66 -1.46 3.91
N GLY A 26 -19.79 -2.47 3.67
CA GLY A 26 -18.53 -2.31 2.97
C GLY A 26 -18.17 -3.46 2.02
N LEU A 27 -17.03 -3.30 1.33
CA LEU A 27 -16.51 -4.31 0.41
C LEU A 27 -16.05 -5.56 1.19
N LEU A 28 -15.39 -5.40 2.33
CA LEU A 28 -14.82 -6.53 3.08
C LEU A 28 -15.89 -7.51 3.57
N GLU A 29 -17.11 -7.07 3.81
CA GLU A 29 -18.24 -7.96 4.17
C GLU A 29 -18.63 -8.91 3.03
N THR A 30 -18.28 -8.58 1.79
CA THR A 30 -18.56 -9.40 0.60
C THR A 30 -17.43 -10.35 0.24
N ILE A 31 -16.24 -10.16 0.82
CA ILE A 31 -15.06 -10.96 0.52
C ILE A 31 -15.14 -12.31 1.24
N HIS A 32 -15.12 -13.39 0.46
CA HIS A 32 -15.23 -14.77 0.99
C HIS A 32 -14.19 -15.72 0.39
N LYS A 33 -13.47 -15.33 -0.65
CA LYS A 33 -12.50 -16.20 -1.34
C LYS A 33 -11.11 -15.57 -1.33
N HIS A 34 -10.13 -16.37 -0.99
CA HIS A 34 -8.71 -16.03 -1.01
C HIS A 34 -7.99 -17.02 -1.90
N LYS A 35 -7.42 -16.54 -2.99
CA LYS A 35 -6.78 -17.41 -3.96
C LYS A 35 -5.30 -17.05 -4.12
N PHE A 36 -4.43 -18.03 -3.96
CA PHE A 36 -3.04 -17.96 -4.39
C PHE A 36 -2.98 -17.82 -5.91
N LEU A 37 -2.18 -16.91 -6.40
CA LEU A 37 -1.98 -16.67 -7.83
C LEU A 37 -0.61 -17.14 -8.29
N THR A 38 0.45 -16.68 -7.61
CA THR A 38 1.83 -17.02 -7.96
C THR A 38 2.79 -16.75 -6.81
N SER A 39 3.99 -17.34 -6.88
CA SER A 39 5.14 -16.92 -6.10
C SER A 39 5.69 -15.60 -6.65
N THR A 40 6.22 -14.75 -5.77
CA THR A 40 6.87 -13.49 -6.14
C THR A 40 8.38 -13.61 -6.22
N ILE A 41 8.95 -14.80 -5.97
CA ILE A 41 10.39 -15.07 -5.99
C ILE A 41 10.86 -15.22 -7.44
N PRO A 42 11.71 -14.32 -7.94
CA PRO A 42 12.35 -14.47 -9.26
C PRO A 42 13.58 -15.39 -9.19
N ASP A 43 14.20 -15.65 -10.36
CA ASP A 43 15.36 -16.57 -10.47
C ASP A 43 16.58 -16.15 -9.64
N ASN A 44 16.74 -14.85 -9.34
CA ASN A 44 17.83 -14.38 -8.47
C ASN A 44 17.57 -14.59 -6.98
N GLY A 45 16.36 -15.05 -6.61
CA GLY A 45 16.00 -15.40 -5.26
C GLY A 45 15.61 -14.23 -4.35
N ASP A 46 15.38 -13.03 -4.88
CA ASP A 46 14.85 -11.92 -4.07
C ASP A 46 13.49 -12.32 -3.46
N VAL A 47 13.25 -11.88 -2.23
CA VAL A 47 12.11 -12.26 -1.39
C VAL A 47 11.48 -11.04 -0.72
N ASN A 48 10.45 -11.27 0.07
CA ASN A 48 9.74 -10.26 0.85
C ASN A 48 9.04 -9.23 -0.07
N PRO A 49 7.89 -9.63 -0.69
CA PRO A 49 7.14 -8.75 -1.57
C PRO A 49 6.50 -7.59 -0.80
N TYR A 50 6.77 -6.35 -1.24
CA TYR A 50 6.29 -5.14 -0.59
C TYR A 50 5.23 -4.41 -1.40
N ALA A 51 5.58 -3.84 -2.56
CA ALA A 51 4.60 -3.18 -3.42
C ALA A 51 3.76 -4.19 -4.21
N VAL A 52 2.51 -3.84 -4.44
CA VAL A 52 1.68 -4.47 -5.48
C VAL A 52 0.86 -3.38 -6.16
N ILE A 53 0.90 -3.33 -7.49
CA ILE A 53 0.15 -2.38 -8.30
C ILE A 53 -0.45 -3.07 -9.53
N VAL A 54 -1.56 -2.52 -10.02
CA VAL A 54 -2.26 -3.01 -11.22
C VAL A 54 -2.08 -2.02 -12.36
N SER A 55 -1.53 -2.49 -13.47
CA SER A 55 -1.35 -1.67 -14.67
C SER A 55 -2.69 -1.23 -15.25
N GLN A 56 -2.86 0.08 -15.44
CA GLN A 56 -4.01 0.65 -16.14
C GLN A 56 -3.73 0.89 -17.62
N VAL A 57 -2.52 0.58 -18.10
CA VAL A 57 -2.06 0.87 -19.44
C VAL A 57 -1.57 -0.37 -20.18
N THR A 58 -1.58 -0.29 -21.52
CA THR A 58 -0.92 -1.25 -22.40
C THR A 58 0.18 -0.52 -23.15
N LYS A 59 1.45 -0.72 -22.74
CA LYS A 59 2.66 -0.11 -23.36
C LYS A 59 3.90 -0.97 -23.06
N GLY A 60 4.78 -1.14 -24.04
CA GLY A 60 5.96 -1.99 -23.89
C GLY A 60 5.60 -3.42 -23.49
N GLN A 61 6.18 -3.91 -22.40
CA GLN A 61 5.84 -5.21 -21.84
C GLN A 61 4.57 -5.23 -20.99
N LEU A 62 4.07 -4.07 -20.58
CA LEU A 62 2.87 -3.94 -19.77
C LEU A 62 1.61 -4.16 -20.61
N LYS A 63 0.60 -4.81 -20.01
CA LYS A 63 -0.77 -4.84 -20.49
C LYS A 63 -1.70 -4.39 -19.38
N GLN A 64 -2.79 -3.73 -19.75
CA GLN A 64 -3.83 -3.38 -18.79
C GLN A 64 -4.28 -4.63 -18.02
N GLY A 65 -4.30 -4.52 -16.69
CA GLY A 65 -4.63 -5.61 -15.78
C GLY A 65 -3.43 -6.48 -15.37
N ASP A 66 -2.22 -6.25 -15.90
CA ASP A 66 -1.01 -6.88 -15.35
C ASP A 66 -0.75 -6.39 -13.93
N ILE A 67 -0.18 -7.25 -13.09
CA ILE A 67 0.15 -6.93 -11.71
C ILE A 67 1.68 -6.92 -11.57
N LEU A 68 2.23 -5.82 -11.04
CA LEU A 68 3.63 -5.69 -10.70
C LEU A 68 3.82 -5.82 -9.19
N ILE A 69 4.84 -6.56 -8.79
CA ILE A 69 5.21 -6.80 -7.40
C ILE A 69 6.73 -6.59 -7.29
N ASP A 70 7.19 -5.79 -6.35
CA ASP A 70 8.61 -5.71 -6.03
C ASP A 70 8.97 -6.57 -4.81
N ASN A 71 10.26 -6.86 -4.67
CA ASN A 71 10.83 -7.58 -3.55
C ASN A 71 11.81 -6.68 -2.80
N PHE A 72 11.63 -6.54 -1.49
CA PHE A 72 12.43 -5.68 -0.63
C PHE A 72 13.76 -6.31 -0.20
N ASN A 73 13.82 -7.63 -0.09
CA ASN A 73 14.97 -8.38 0.38
C ASN A 73 15.65 -9.16 -0.74
N ASN A 74 16.97 -9.36 -0.63
CA ASN A 74 17.70 -10.29 -1.50
C ASN A 74 17.50 -11.75 -1.03
N ILE A 75 18.13 -12.69 -1.75
CA ILE A 75 18.10 -14.14 -1.44
C ILE A 75 18.56 -14.49 -0.01
N SER A 76 19.38 -13.65 0.61
CA SER A 76 19.81 -13.83 2.01
C SER A 76 18.81 -13.25 3.01
N ASN A 77 17.66 -12.80 2.55
CA ASN A 77 16.61 -12.15 3.33
C ASN A 77 17.10 -10.91 4.11
N LEU A 78 18.05 -10.16 3.52
CA LEU A 78 18.49 -8.87 4.06
C LEU A 78 17.57 -7.75 3.57
N GLN A 79 17.03 -7.00 4.51
CA GLN A 79 16.09 -5.91 4.23
C GLN A 79 16.78 -4.74 3.53
N GLY A 80 16.08 -4.08 2.60
CA GLY A 80 16.63 -2.95 1.84
C GLY A 80 17.72 -3.35 0.83
N THR A 81 17.69 -4.58 0.33
CA THR A 81 18.66 -5.11 -0.65
C THR A 81 18.03 -5.78 -1.86
N GLY A 82 16.70 -5.89 -1.92
CA GLY A 82 15.97 -6.41 -3.07
C GLY A 82 15.99 -5.43 -4.24
N THR A 83 16.04 -5.97 -5.46
CA THR A 83 16.29 -5.20 -6.68
C THR A 83 15.35 -5.57 -7.82
N THR A 84 14.40 -6.47 -7.58
CA THR A 84 13.59 -7.06 -8.64
C THR A 84 12.12 -6.70 -8.55
N ILE A 85 11.51 -6.55 -9.73
CA ILE A 85 10.07 -6.42 -9.92
C ILE A 85 9.60 -7.59 -10.76
N VAL A 86 8.58 -8.30 -10.28
CA VAL A 86 7.93 -9.43 -10.93
C VAL A 86 6.62 -8.97 -11.53
N LEU A 87 6.29 -9.45 -12.72
CA LEU A 87 5.01 -9.23 -13.40
C LEU A 87 4.20 -10.52 -13.39
N TYR A 88 2.97 -10.46 -12.88
CA TYR A 88 1.96 -11.49 -13.07
C TYR A 88 0.88 -11.01 -14.04
N ARG A 89 0.56 -11.84 -15.05
CA ARG A 89 -0.48 -11.56 -16.05
C ARG A 89 -1.70 -12.44 -15.82
N PRO A 90 -2.81 -11.92 -15.30
CA PRO A 90 -3.99 -12.73 -14.96
C PRO A 90 -4.60 -13.45 -16.17
N SER A 91 -4.57 -12.85 -17.36
CA SER A 91 -5.16 -13.43 -18.58
C SER A 91 -4.49 -14.72 -19.05
N THR A 92 -3.19 -14.87 -18.82
CA THR A 92 -2.41 -16.07 -19.19
C THR A 92 -1.94 -16.86 -17.97
N LYS A 93 -2.05 -16.30 -16.76
CA LYS A 93 -1.49 -16.82 -15.50
C LYS A 93 0.04 -16.96 -15.53
N GLU A 94 0.68 -16.17 -16.37
CA GLU A 94 2.13 -16.15 -16.53
C GLU A 94 2.75 -15.22 -15.48
N THR A 95 3.85 -15.68 -14.90
CA THR A 95 4.72 -14.88 -14.01
C THR A 95 6.08 -14.76 -14.67
N LYS A 96 6.65 -13.56 -14.69
CA LYS A 96 7.98 -13.31 -15.21
C LYS A 96 8.68 -12.18 -14.47
N LEU A 97 10.00 -12.17 -14.57
CA LEU A 97 10.79 -11.02 -14.16
C LEU A 97 10.46 -9.84 -15.09
N PHE A 98 10.04 -8.70 -14.51
CA PHE A 98 9.78 -7.48 -15.24
C PHE A 98 11.00 -6.55 -15.26
N ALA A 99 11.60 -6.34 -14.08
CA ALA A 99 12.80 -5.52 -13.95
C ALA A 99 13.78 -6.13 -12.96
N LYS A 100 15.08 -5.97 -13.27
CA LYS A 100 16.19 -6.20 -12.34
C LYS A 100 17.08 -4.96 -12.38
N ILE A 101 17.14 -4.23 -11.27
CA ILE A 101 17.81 -2.96 -11.17
C ILE A 101 19.20 -3.19 -10.58
N PRO A 102 20.29 -2.60 -11.13
CA PRO A 102 21.61 -2.69 -10.52
C PRO A 102 21.62 -2.15 -9.10
N GLN A 103 22.15 -2.92 -8.15
CA GLN A 103 22.14 -2.55 -6.73
C GLN A 103 23.01 -1.32 -6.42
N ASP A 104 24.08 -1.09 -7.19
CA ASP A 104 25.10 -0.08 -6.98
C ASP A 104 24.92 1.17 -7.84
N LEU A 105 23.66 1.57 -8.10
CA LEU A 105 23.39 2.80 -8.84
C LEU A 105 23.97 4.02 -8.13
N LYS A 106 24.92 4.69 -8.82
CA LYS A 106 25.68 5.83 -8.24
C LYS A 106 24.78 7.04 -7.93
N ASP A 107 23.71 7.23 -8.70
CA ASP A 107 22.78 8.35 -8.53
C ASP A 107 21.70 8.08 -7.48
N CYS A 108 21.69 6.87 -6.88
CA CYS A 108 20.83 6.51 -5.77
C CYS A 108 21.67 6.41 -4.49
N PRO A 109 21.58 7.38 -3.55
CA PRO A 109 22.39 7.39 -2.34
C PRO A 109 22.20 6.13 -1.48
N GLY A 110 23.26 5.34 -1.37
CA GLY A 110 23.27 4.05 -0.65
C GLY A 110 22.97 2.84 -1.53
N GLY A 111 22.60 3.03 -2.81
CA GLY A 111 22.24 1.96 -3.74
C GLY A 111 20.75 1.68 -3.82
N VAL A 112 20.37 0.46 -4.19
CA VAL A 112 18.97 0.07 -4.43
C VAL A 112 18.51 -0.96 -3.42
N GLY A 113 17.33 -0.68 -2.83
CA GLY A 113 16.53 -1.58 -2.02
C GLY A 113 15.07 -1.16 -2.16
N LEU A 114 14.28 -1.91 -2.93
CA LEU A 114 12.93 -1.53 -3.35
C LEU A 114 11.97 -1.52 -2.16
N THR A 115 11.00 -0.60 -2.18
CA THR A 115 10.04 -0.40 -1.08
C THR A 115 8.59 -0.47 -1.59
N THR A 116 7.61 -0.28 -0.70
CA THR A 116 6.20 -0.20 -1.11
C THR A 116 5.89 0.97 -2.08
N ALA A 117 6.82 1.90 -2.27
CA ALA A 117 6.64 3.06 -3.13
C ALA A 117 6.76 2.68 -4.61
N MET A 118 5.64 2.37 -5.25
CA MET A 118 5.60 2.06 -6.68
C MET A 118 4.30 2.59 -7.31
N THR A 119 4.41 3.15 -8.52
CA THR A 119 3.25 3.51 -9.36
C THR A 119 3.59 3.39 -10.84
N ILE A 120 2.55 3.21 -11.68
CA ILE A 120 2.65 3.27 -13.14
C ILE A 120 1.92 4.52 -13.61
N LEU A 121 2.62 5.38 -14.33
CA LEU A 121 2.06 6.56 -14.95
C LEU A 121 1.23 6.18 -16.18
N LYS A 122 0.31 7.04 -16.59
CA LYS A 122 -0.53 6.84 -17.78
C LYS A 122 0.29 6.66 -19.07
N SER A 123 1.43 7.30 -19.16
CA SER A 123 2.41 7.16 -20.25
C SER A 123 3.15 5.82 -20.24
N GLY A 124 2.98 4.99 -19.20
CA GLY A 124 3.62 3.69 -19.04
C GLY A 124 4.97 3.72 -18.32
N TRP A 125 5.45 4.88 -17.87
CA TRP A 125 6.61 4.95 -16.99
C TRP A 125 6.28 4.43 -15.60
N LEU A 126 7.28 3.82 -14.95
CA LEU A 126 7.17 3.41 -13.54
C LEU A 126 8.03 4.33 -12.69
N ILE A 127 7.49 4.71 -11.54
CA ILE A 127 8.23 5.38 -10.46
C ILE A 127 8.30 4.39 -9.30
N VAL A 128 9.52 4.08 -8.85
CA VAL A 128 9.78 3.06 -7.83
C VAL A 128 10.68 3.62 -6.74
N GLY A 129 10.27 3.50 -5.50
CA GLY A 129 11.05 3.92 -4.34
C GLY A 129 12.18 2.95 -4.01
N SER A 130 13.28 3.50 -3.56
CA SER A 130 14.41 2.76 -3.01
C SER A 130 14.81 3.33 -1.66
N PHE A 131 14.90 2.47 -0.64
CA PHE A 131 15.44 2.79 0.67
C PHE A 131 16.43 1.70 1.09
N PRO A 132 17.69 1.81 0.62
CA PRO A 132 18.66 0.73 0.68
C PRO A 132 19.31 0.57 2.04
N SER A 133 19.82 -0.64 2.29
CA SER A 133 20.71 -0.95 3.41
C SER A 133 21.82 -1.90 2.95
N LYS A 134 22.94 -1.91 3.69
CA LYS A 134 24.05 -2.82 3.44
C LYS A 134 24.01 -4.06 4.33
N ASP A 135 23.45 -3.94 5.53
CA ASP A 135 23.41 -5.01 6.53
C ASP A 135 21.99 -5.45 6.91
N GLY A 136 20.98 -4.95 6.19
CA GLY A 136 19.57 -5.25 6.47
C GLY A 136 18.97 -4.42 7.61
N THR A 137 19.68 -3.41 8.12
CA THR A 137 19.19 -2.54 9.20
C THR A 137 19.31 -1.06 8.86
N THR A 138 18.61 -0.21 9.59
CA THR A 138 18.73 1.25 9.43
C THR A 138 20.08 1.82 9.84
N LYS A 139 20.94 1.03 10.48
CA LYS A 139 22.33 1.42 10.83
C LYS A 139 23.16 1.75 9.60
N THR A 140 22.96 1.02 8.52
CA THR A 140 23.71 1.20 7.26
C THR A 140 22.83 1.65 6.11
N LYS A 141 21.65 2.22 6.42
CA LYS A 141 20.75 2.76 5.40
C LYS A 141 21.39 3.88 4.59
N GLY A 142 21.05 3.96 3.31
CA GLY A 142 21.25 5.16 2.50
C GLY A 142 20.04 6.10 2.60
N ASP A 143 20.12 7.26 1.96
CA ASP A 143 18.96 8.14 1.84
C ASP A 143 17.95 7.61 0.80
N GLY A 144 18.42 6.79 -0.13
CA GLY A 144 17.59 6.22 -1.17
C GLY A 144 17.28 7.21 -2.30
N CYS A 145 16.32 6.84 -3.13
CA CYS A 145 15.95 7.57 -4.33
C CYS A 145 14.59 7.15 -4.87
N LEU A 146 14.13 7.81 -5.93
CA LEU A 146 13.07 7.34 -6.80
C LEU A 146 13.66 6.94 -8.14
N LEU A 147 13.42 5.73 -8.54
CA LEU A 147 13.87 5.13 -9.79
C LEU A 147 12.79 5.35 -10.86
N VAL A 148 13.17 5.75 -12.06
CA VAL A 148 12.29 5.89 -13.21
C VAL A 148 12.61 4.77 -14.21
N LEU A 149 11.64 3.89 -14.44
CA LEU A 149 11.76 2.79 -15.37
C LEU A 149 10.81 3.00 -16.56
N ASP A 150 11.22 2.52 -17.73
CA ASP A 150 10.34 2.47 -18.89
C ASP A 150 9.32 1.31 -18.80
N ALA A 151 8.39 1.25 -19.74
CA ALA A 151 7.36 0.20 -19.82
C ALA A 151 7.93 -1.20 -20.16
N ASN A 152 9.24 -1.33 -20.37
CA ASN A 152 9.94 -2.59 -20.55
C ASN A 152 10.74 -3.01 -19.32
N GLY A 153 10.65 -2.24 -18.22
CA GLY A 153 11.36 -2.49 -16.97
C GLY A 153 12.83 -2.05 -16.98
N GLN A 154 13.25 -1.25 -17.97
CA GLN A 154 14.61 -0.72 -18.03
C GLN A 154 14.70 0.54 -17.16
N HIS A 155 15.67 0.60 -16.26
CA HIS A 155 15.99 1.81 -15.51
C HIS A 155 16.55 2.87 -16.48
N VAL A 156 15.96 4.08 -16.43
CA VAL A 156 16.30 5.17 -17.36
C VAL A 156 16.94 6.36 -16.63
N THR A 157 16.40 6.74 -15.48
CA THR A 157 16.93 7.83 -14.68
C THR A 157 16.58 7.65 -13.20
N THR A 158 17.24 8.43 -12.35
CA THR A 158 17.05 8.41 -10.89
C THR A 158 16.78 9.82 -10.40
N TRP A 159 15.79 9.95 -9.53
CA TRP A 159 15.54 11.18 -8.80
C TRP A 159 16.03 11.03 -7.37
N SER A 160 16.97 11.88 -6.97
CA SER A 160 17.51 11.97 -5.62
C SER A 160 17.62 13.43 -5.20
N GLY A 161 17.81 13.70 -3.92
CA GLY A 161 17.95 15.05 -3.40
C GLY A 161 17.50 15.19 -1.95
N PRO A 162 17.63 16.37 -1.36
CA PRO A 162 17.47 16.57 0.07
C PRO A 162 16.03 16.35 0.60
N LEU A 163 15.02 16.34 -0.27
CA LEU A 163 13.64 16.04 0.10
C LEU A 163 13.25 14.57 -0.15
N ILE A 164 14.09 13.81 -0.86
CA ILE A 164 13.89 12.38 -1.12
C ILE A 164 14.78 11.61 -0.17
N ASN A 165 14.21 11.16 0.95
CA ASN A 165 14.94 10.42 1.98
C ASN A 165 14.06 9.30 2.54
N GLY A 166 14.40 8.07 2.17
CA GLY A 166 13.65 6.88 2.52
C GLY A 166 12.21 6.89 1.97
N PRO A 167 12.00 6.95 0.63
CA PRO A 167 10.67 6.72 0.07
C PRO A 167 10.19 5.34 0.49
N TRP A 168 9.05 5.31 1.23
CA TRP A 168 8.66 4.11 1.97
C TRP A 168 7.30 3.55 1.58
N GLY A 169 6.26 4.35 1.72
CA GLY A 169 4.89 3.92 1.51
C GLY A 169 4.43 3.95 0.06
N ASN A 170 3.31 3.31 -0.23
CA ASN A 170 2.75 3.30 -1.58
C ASN A 170 2.53 4.72 -2.12
N ILE A 171 2.71 4.89 -3.42
CA ILE A 171 2.52 6.19 -4.09
C ILE A 171 1.05 6.36 -4.43
N ALA A 172 0.45 7.47 -3.98
CA ALA A 172 -0.83 7.95 -4.48
C ALA A 172 -0.58 8.99 -5.59
N SER A 173 -1.44 9.05 -6.61
CA SER A 173 -1.24 9.97 -7.73
C SER A 173 -2.52 10.58 -8.26
N ILE A 174 -2.39 11.74 -8.93
CA ILE A 174 -3.46 12.42 -9.65
C ILE A 174 -2.97 12.71 -11.06
N ASP A 175 -3.57 12.05 -12.06
CA ASP A 175 -3.34 12.32 -13.49
C ASP A 175 -3.97 13.68 -13.88
N GLN A 176 -3.22 14.49 -14.60
CA GLN A 176 -3.63 15.81 -15.09
C GLN A 176 -3.42 15.96 -16.61
N GLY A 177 -3.26 14.84 -17.32
CA GLY A 177 -2.99 14.80 -18.75
C GLY A 177 -1.50 14.86 -19.08
N ASP A 178 -0.92 16.04 -19.27
CA ASP A 178 0.51 16.23 -19.60
C ASP A 178 1.41 16.33 -18.35
N SER A 179 0.84 16.14 -17.18
CA SER A 179 1.54 16.14 -15.89
C SER A 179 0.84 15.21 -14.91
N GLU A 180 1.56 14.81 -13.87
CA GLU A 180 1.01 14.02 -12.77
C GLU A 180 1.52 14.55 -11.44
N THR A 181 0.65 14.53 -10.43
CA THR A 181 0.99 14.82 -9.05
C THR A 181 1.18 13.52 -8.31
N LEU A 182 2.36 13.30 -7.72
CA LEU A 182 2.66 12.13 -6.90
C LEU A 182 2.74 12.52 -5.42
N PHE A 183 2.21 11.67 -4.56
CA PHE A 183 2.33 11.78 -3.10
C PHE A 183 3.09 10.57 -2.58
N ILE A 184 4.17 10.80 -1.82
CA ILE A 184 5.08 9.74 -1.37
C ILE A 184 5.45 10.00 0.08
N SER A 185 5.38 8.99 0.93
CA SER A 185 5.90 9.10 2.30
C SER A 185 7.43 8.96 2.30
N MET A 186 8.08 9.85 3.02
CA MET A 186 9.54 9.92 3.22
C MET A 186 9.84 9.62 4.69
N ALA A 187 10.25 8.39 4.98
CA ALA A 187 10.43 7.91 6.34
C ALA A 187 11.90 7.73 6.76
N GLY A 188 12.85 8.23 5.96
CA GLY A 188 14.28 8.09 6.21
C GLY A 188 14.93 9.19 7.06
N PHE A 189 14.24 10.31 7.29
CA PHE A 189 14.79 11.45 8.01
C PHE A 189 15.09 11.13 9.48
N ASP A 190 16.32 11.36 9.90
CA ASP A 190 16.77 11.20 11.30
C ASP A 190 16.42 9.84 11.96
N VAL A 191 16.29 8.78 11.17
CA VAL A 191 16.07 7.42 11.70
C VAL A 191 17.37 6.89 12.28
N PRO A 192 17.44 6.65 13.60
CA PRO A 192 18.65 6.12 14.23
C PRO A 192 18.85 4.64 13.92
N SER A 193 20.04 4.11 14.28
CA SER A 193 20.27 2.66 14.35
C SER A 193 19.25 1.98 15.28
N PRO A 194 18.81 0.76 14.97
CA PRO A 194 17.91 0.01 15.85
C PRO A 194 18.48 -0.32 17.22
N GLU A 195 19.79 -0.14 17.41
CA GLU A 195 20.49 -0.31 18.70
C GLU A 195 20.26 0.88 19.65
N VAL A 196 19.81 2.03 19.13
CA VAL A 196 19.52 3.22 19.94
C VAL A 196 18.12 3.06 20.57
N ILE A 197 18.12 2.57 21.80
CA ILE A 197 16.93 2.16 22.53
C ILE A 197 16.45 3.26 23.48
N ASP A 198 15.15 3.51 23.46
CA ASP A 198 14.48 4.33 24.46
C ASP A 198 14.57 3.66 25.85
N PRO A 199 15.08 4.33 26.88
CA PRO A 199 15.28 3.72 28.18
C PRO A 199 13.99 3.36 28.94
N VAL A 200 12.84 3.93 28.53
CA VAL A 200 11.54 3.68 29.14
C VAL A 200 10.81 2.56 28.42
N THR A 201 10.63 2.69 27.11
CA THR A 201 9.84 1.75 26.32
C THR A 201 10.58 0.45 25.99
N LYS A 202 11.93 0.47 26.04
CA LYS A 202 12.82 -0.64 25.63
C LYS A 202 12.74 -1.00 24.14
N PHE A 203 12.16 -0.13 23.33
CA PHE A 203 12.13 -0.21 21.86
C PHE A 203 13.07 0.83 21.23
N PRO A 204 13.44 0.68 19.94
CA PRO A 204 14.16 1.73 19.24
C PRO A 204 13.45 3.08 19.35
N ILE A 205 14.23 4.16 19.46
CA ILE A 205 13.69 5.51 19.67
C ILE A 205 12.76 5.91 18.53
N ILE A 206 11.60 6.43 18.86
CA ILE A 206 10.66 7.05 17.91
C ILE A 206 11.14 8.46 17.60
N LYS A 207 11.10 8.80 16.31
CA LYS A 207 11.28 10.15 15.78
C LYS A 207 9.99 10.59 15.11
N HIS A 208 9.76 11.89 15.03
CA HIS A 208 8.59 12.50 14.39
C HIS A 208 9.01 13.35 13.20
N GLU A 209 9.85 12.76 12.33
CA GLU A 209 10.49 13.45 11.20
C GLU A 209 10.03 12.94 9.85
N ALA A 210 9.17 11.91 9.82
CA ALA A 210 8.63 11.42 8.56
C ALA A 210 7.66 12.44 7.94
N LYS A 211 7.67 12.50 6.61
CA LYS A 211 7.03 13.57 5.83
C LYS A 211 6.26 12.98 4.65
N ILE A 212 5.32 13.75 4.13
CA ILE A 212 4.68 13.47 2.86
C ILE A 212 5.21 14.50 1.84
N LEU A 213 5.89 13.97 0.83
CA LEU A 213 6.39 14.73 -0.30
C LEU A 213 5.37 14.69 -1.43
N ARG A 214 5.00 15.86 -1.95
CA ARG A 214 4.30 16.01 -3.22
C ARG A 214 5.32 16.37 -4.30
N LEU A 215 5.27 15.61 -5.41
CA LEU A 215 6.00 15.89 -6.64
C LEU A 215 5.01 16.28 -7.73
N GLU A 216 5.26 17.40 -8.41
CA GLU A 216 4.65 17.67 -9.69
C GLU A 216 5.64 17.24 -10.77
N ILE A 217 5.22 16.38 -11.67
CA ILE A 217 6.07 15.85 -12.74
C ILE A 217 5.48 16.15 -14.11
N SER A 218 6.35 16.33 -15.12
CA SER A 218 5.89 16.28 -16.51
C SER A 218 5.64 14.85 -16.91
N GLU A 219 4.57 14.63 -17.64
CA GLU A 219 4.23 13.32 -18.19
C GLU A 219 3.82 13.48 -19.65
N THR A 220 4.57 12.86 -20.54
CA THR A 220 4.24 12.76 -21.95
C THR A 220 4.63 11.37 -22.45
N ASP A 221 3.99 10.89 -23.50
CA ASP A 221 4.17 9.53 -23.98
C ASP A 221 5.60 9.17 -24.42
N ASP A 222 6.35 10.15 -24.89
CA ASP A 222 7.65 9.93 -25.56
C ASP A 222 8.85 10.53 -24.81
N GLN A 223 8.63 11.15 -23.65
CA GLN A 223 9.70 11.78 -22.87
C GLN A 223 9.81 11.20 -21.47
N VAL A 224 11.04 11.10 -20.99
CA VAL A 224 11.31 10.71 -19.60
C VAL A 224 10.65 11.72 -18.68
N PRO A 225 9.84 11.28 -17.70
CA PRO A 225 9.23 12.18 -16.73
C PRO A 225 10.27 12.99 -15.96
N MET A 226 9.98 14.26 -15.70
CA MET A 226 10.87 15.16 -14.96
C MET A 226 10.13 15.84 -13.82
N ILE A 227 10.80 15.96 -12.68
CA ILE A 227 10.27 16.72 -11.54
C ILE A 227 10.21 18.21 -11.92
N LYS A 228 9.04 18.82 -11.79
CA LYS A 228 8.79 20.27 -11.98
C LYS A 228 8.84 21.02 -10.66
N SER A 229 8.28 20.43 -9.62
CA SER A 229 8.31 21.00 -8.27
C SER A 229 8.25 19.92 -7.19
N GLN A 230 8.72 20.26 -6.00
CA GLN A 230 8.72 19.42 -4.81
C GLN A 230 8.21 20.22 -3.62
N THR A 231 7.26 19.67 -2.86
CA THR A 231 6.68 20.33 -1.70
C THR A 231 6.42 19.33 -0.58
N ILE A 232 6.90 19.60 0.63
CA ILE A 232 6.45 18.88 1.82
C ILE A 232 5.07 19.42 2.20
N ILE A 233 4.05 18.57 2.12
CA ILE A 233 2.66 18.95 2.39
C ILE A 233 2.16 18.50 3.76
N ALA A 234 2.87 17.55 4.39
CA ALA A 234 2.61 17.09 5.75
C ALA A 234 3.91 16.59 6.38
N ASP A 235 4.03 16.67 7.70
CA ASP A 235 5.20 16.23 8.47
C ASP A 235 4.82 15.87 9.91
N GLY A 236 5.80 15.46 10.70
CA GLY A 236 5.60 15.09 12.09
C GLY A 236 5.05 13.68 12.30
N PHE A 237 5.03 12.83 11.26
CA PHE A 237 4.65 11.44 11.40
C PHE A 237 5.71 10.64 12.16
N SER A 238 5.23 9.67 12.95
CA SER A 238 6.09 8.83 13.75
C SER A 238 6.86 7.82 12.91
N GLN A 239 8.13 7.64 13.23
CA GLN A 239 8.99 6.63 12.60
C GLN A 239 10.02 6.09 13.57
N ARG A 240 10.39 4.83 13.41
CA ARG A 240 11.50 4.20 14.14
C ARG A 240 12.10 3.06 13.35
N ALA A 241 13.37 2.75 13.66
CA ALA A 241 13.98 1.51 13.22
C ALA A 241 13.25 0.29 13.80
N ASP A 242 13.17 -0.77 13.00
CA ASP A 242 12.59 -2.05 13.44
C ASP A 242 13.41 -3.21 12.86
N LEU A 243 13.82 -4.15 13.71
CA LEU A 243 14.66 -5.27 13.28
C LEU A 243 13.90 -6.28 12.42
N ALA A 244 12.59 -6.41 12.62
CA ALA A 244 11.76 -7.35 11.85
C ALA A 244 11.25 -6.74 10.53
N ASN A 245 10.97 -5.43 10.53
CA ASN A 245 10.33 -4.75 9.40
C ASN A 245 11.20 -3.65 8.79
N PHE A 246 12.50 -3.58 9.14
CA PHE A 246 13.43 -2.52 8.78
C PHE A 246 13.06 -1.17 9.41
N LEU A 247 11.85 -0.69 9.14
CA LEU A 247 11.34 0.58 9.62
C LEU A 247 9.82 0.49 9.82
N LEU A 248 9.32 1.16 10.85
CA LEU A 248 7.91 1.49 11.02
C LEU A 248 7.75 2.99 10.83
N GLY A 249 6.79 3.39 10.00
CA GLY A 249 6.53 4.79 9.64
C GLY A 249 5.24 4.94 8.82
N PRO A 250 4.94 6.13 8.29
CA PRO A 250 3.79 6.33 7.42
C PRO A 250 3.97 5.51 6.13
N THR A 251 3.00 4.65 5.81
CA THR A 251 3.13 3.67 4.72
C THR A 251 2.00 3.78 3.71
N GLY A 252 0.74 3.70 4.14
CA GLY A 252 -0.41 3.76 3.24
C GLY A 252 -0.74 5.18 2.82
N LEU A 253 -0.89 5.40 1.52
CA LEU A 253 -1.35 6.63 0.93
C LEU A 253 -2.50 6.34 -0.03
N ALA A 254 -3.63 7.04 0.12
CA ALA A 254 -4.76 6.98 -0.82
C ALA A 254 -5.32 8.37 -1.03
N ILE A 255 -5.68 8.70 -2.28
CA ILE A 255 -6.25 9.99 -2.64
C ILE A 255 -7.73 9.82 -2.97
N GLY A 256 -8.58 10.62 -2.33
CA GLY A 256 -10.01 10.69 -2.63
C GLY A 256 -10.32 11.57 -3.84
N ASP A 257 -11.52 11.44 -4.39
CA ASP A 257 -11.99 12.24 -5.53
C ASP A 257 -12.05 13.76 -5.23
N ASP A 258 -12.10 14.12 -3.94
CA ASP A 258 -12.05 15.51 -3.44
C ASP A 258 -10.62 16.03 -3.22
N GLU A 259 -9.61 15.30 -3.70
CA GLU A 259 -8.17 15.59 -3.51
C GLU A 259 -7.72 15.58 -2.03
N THR A 260 -8.46 14.91 -1.15
CA THR A 260 -8.03 14.62 0.22
C THR A 260 -7.09 13.42 0.21
N LEU A 261 -5.86 13.59 0.71
CA LEU A 261 -4.90 12.50 0.87
C LEU A 261 -5.04 11.87 2.25
N TYR A 262 -5.31 10.57 2.31
CA TYR A 262 -5.30 9.78 3.53
C TYR A 262 -3.93 9.16 3.74
N VAL A 263 -3.48 9.13 5.00
CA VAL A 263 -2.15 8.63 5.40
C VAL A 263 -2.29 7.70 6.59
N THR A 264 -1.67 6.50 6.52
CA THR A 264 -1.52 5.63 7.69
C THR A 264 -0.25 5.98 8.47
N ASP A 265 -0.35 6.05 9.80
CA ASP A 265 0.79 6.09 10.71
C ASP A 265 0.77 4.82 11.57
N GLY A 266 1.63 3.85 11.23
CA GLY A 266 1.65 2.54 11.88
C GLY A 266 2.06 2.61 13.35
N LEU A 267 2.95 3.52 13.73
CA LEU A 267 3.41 3.65 15.12
C LEU A 267 2.39 4.30 16.01
N ASP A 268 1.72 5.34 15.53
CA ASP A 268 0.65 6.00 16.28
C ASP A 268 -0.69 5.27 16.15
N ASN A 269 -0.72 4.20 15.33
CA ASN A 269 -1.87 3.34 15.07
C ASN A 269 -3.10 4.11 14.60
N GLU A 270 -2.90 5.04 13.67
CA GLU A 270 -3.91 5.99 13.23
C GLU A 270 -3.93 6.20 11.71
N ILE A 271 -5.03 6.80 11.24
CA ILE A 271 -5.17 7.31 9.88
C ILE A 271 -5.51 8.79 9.97
N THR A 272 -4.82 9.60 9.19
CA THR A 272 -5.05 11.03 9.08
C THR A 272 -5.43 11.42 7.65
N ALA A 273 -6.02 12.61 7.50
CA ALA A 273 -6.42 13.21 6.23
C ALA A 273 -5.76 14.57 6.03
N ILE A 274 -5.27 14.80 4.83
CA ILE A 274 -4.65 16.05 4.40
C ILE A 274 -5.54 16.62 3.28
N PRO A 275 -6.46 17.55 3.60
CA PRO A 275 -7.34 18.14 2.61
C PRO A 275 -6.56 19.03 1.63
N HIS A 276 -7.07 19.15 0.40
CA HIS A 276 -6.44 19.97 -0.66
C HIS A 276 -4.97 19.61 -0.93
N ALA A 277 -4.63 18.32 -0.85
CA ALA A 277 -3.25 17.84 -0.93
C ALA A 277 -2.55 18.30 -2.23
N LYS A 278 -3.28 18.34 -3.35
CA LYS A 278 -2.76 18.77 -4.65
C LYS A 278 -2.28 20.23 -4.67
N THR A 279 -2.98 21.13 -3.99
CA THR A 279 -2.72 22.59 -4.08
C THR A 279 -1.99 23.16 -2.87
N ARG A 280 -1.72 22.35 -1.87
CA ARG A 280 -1.09 22.77 -0.63
C ARG A 280 0.34 23.24 -0.85
N THR A 281 0.70 24.41 -0.30
CA THR A 281 2.02 25.04 -0.48
C THR A 281 2.95 24.89 0.72
N LYS A 282 2.44 24.38 1.84
CA LYS A 282 3.20 24.15 3.09
C LYS A 282 2.59 23.00 3.87
N SER A 283 3.38 22.43 4.78
CA SER A 283 2.89 21.43 5.73
C SER A 283 1.86 21.98 6.70
N GLU A 284 0.93 21.14 7.11
CA GLU A 284 -0.01 21.35 8.22
C GLU A 284 0.16 20.27 9.30
N GLY A 285 1.38 19.77 9.51
CA GLY A 285 1.65 18.65 10.38
C GLY A 285 1.06 17.36 9.82
N LYS A 286 0.51 16.51 10.69
CA LYS A 286 -0.07 15.19 10.31
C LYS A 286 -1.44 15.27 9.65
N GLY A 287 -2.05 16.45 9.58
CA GLY A 287 -3.42 16.62 9.08
C GLY A 287 -4.50 16.30 10.12
N GLU A 288 -5.73 16.05 9.65
CA GLU A 288 -6.89 15.76 10.49
C GLU A 288 -6.96 14.28 10.87
N LEU A 289 -7.16 13.96 12.17
CA LEU A 289 -7.37 12.58 12.62
C LEU A 289 -8.71 12.03 12.10
N ILE A 290 -8.65 10.93 11.36
CA ILE A 290 -9.81 10.18 10.88
C ILE A 290 -10.18 9.10 11.89
N THR A 291 -9.24 8.21 12.21
CA THR A 291 -9.48 7.13 13.19
C THR A 291 -8.17 6.67 13.81
N LYS A 292 -8.25 6.10 15.02
CA LYS A 292 -7.12 5.61 15.78
C LYS A 292 -7.50 4.35 16.55
N ASP A 293 -6.53 3.44 16.72
CA ASP A 293 -6.70 2.21 17.48
C ASP A 293 -7.88 1.32 17.01
N GLY A 294 -8.61 0.68 17.89
CA GLY A 294 -9.77 -0.15 17.56
C GLY A 294 -9.39 -1.42 16.77
N LEU A 295 -9.85 -1.52 15.54
CA LEU A 295 -9.53 -2.63 14.62
C LEU A 295 -8.15 -2.47 13.95
N LEU A 296 -7.54 -1.28 14.00
CA LEU A 296 -6.20 -1.03 13.47
C LEU A 296 -5.13 -1.70 14.34
N ALA A 297 -4.12 -2.27 13.69
CA ALA A 297 -2.95 -2.88 14.32
C ALA A 297 -1.71 -2.66 13.46
N TRP A 298 -1.02 -1.53 13.61
CA TRP A 298 0.03 -1.04 12.72
C TRP A 298 -0.46 -0.92 11.28
N PRO A 299 -1.32 0.07 10.96
CA PRO A 299 -1.82 0.25 9.61
C PRO A 299 -0.66 0.54 8.64
N LEU A 300 -0.60 -0.24 7.55
CA LEU A 300 0.40 -0.17 6.48
C LEU A 300 -0.24 0.31 5.18
N ALA A 301 0.03 -0.37 4.06
CA ALA A 301 -0.48 -0.01 2.76
C ALA A 301 -2.02 0.08 2.73
N MET A 302 -2.52 0.98 1.91
CA MET A 302 -3.92 1.36 1.86
C MET A 302 -4.38 1.56 0.41
N VAL A 303 -5.64 1.21 0.14
CA VAL A 303 -6.35 1.53 -1.09
C VAL A 303 -7.71 2.14 -0.80
N ILE A 304 -8.26 2.84 -1.80
CA ILE A 304 -9.61 3.42 -1.72
C ILE A 304 -10.57 2.64 -2.62
N THR A 305 -11.77 2.38 -2.13
CA THR A 305 -12.85 1.70 -2.86
C THR A 305 -13.70 2.69 -3.66
N ASP A 306 -14.56 2.21 -4.56
CA ASP A 306 -15.52 3.06 -5.30
C ASP A 306 -16.54 3.78 -4.40
N LYS A 307 -16.73 3.30 -3.16
CA LYS A 307 -17.57 3.98 -2.16
C LYS A 307 -16.80 5.09 -1.41
N GLY A 308 -15.51 5.28 -1.71
CA GLY A 308 -14.64 6.18 -0.96
C GLY A 308 -14.18 5.63 0.38
N HIS A 309 -14.43 4.35 0.68
CA HIS A 309 -13.91 3.71 1.88
C HIS A 309 -12.43 3.33 1.70
N LEU A 310 -11.69 3.32 2.78
CA LEU A 310 -10.30 2.89 2.83
C LEU A 310 -10.22 1.43 3.23
N ILE A 311 -9.42 0.63 2.53
CA ILE A 311 -9.03 -0.72 2.96
C ILE A 311 -7.56 -0.68 3.31
N VAL A 312 -7.23 -1.06 4.53
CA VAL A 312 -5.92 -0.88 5.15
C VAL A 312 -5.38 -2.22 5.63
N CYS A 313 -4.15 -2.56 5.25
CA CYS A 313 -3.45 -3.72 5.80
C CYS A 313 -2.97 -3.44 7.22
N ASN A 314 -3.20 -4.37 8.13
CA ASN A 314 -2.61 -4.38 9.46
C ASN A 314 -1.27 -5.13 9.43
N GLY A 315 -0.17 -4.46 9.78
CA GLY A 315 1.16 -5.10 9.84
C GLY A 315 1.34 -6.01 11.06
N LYS A 316 0.62 -5.77 12.15
CA LYS A 316 0.77 -6.51 13.40
C LYS A 316 -0.12 -7.74 13.52
N ASN A 317 -1.05 -7.92 12.61
CA ASN A 317 -1.88 -9.12 12.48
C ASN A 317 -2.24 -9.33 11.01
N GLY A 318 -2.75 -10.49 10.67
CA GLY A 318 -3.09 -10.83 9.28
C GLY A 318 -4.44 -10.31 8.80
N GLN A 319 -4.90 -9.17 9.30
CA GLN A 319 -6.20 -8.58 8.93
C GLN A 319 -6.04 -7.36 8.02
N VAL A 320 -7.10 -7.09 7.26
CA VAL A 320 -7.37 -5.80 6.64
C VAL A 320 -8.58 -5.17 7.31
N VAL A 321 -8.60 -3.84 7.36
CA VAL A 321 -9.68 -3.06 7.98
C VAL A 321 -10.32 -2.15 6.94
N GLU A 322 -11.65 -2.15 6.85
CA GLU A 322 -12.40 -1.18 6.04
C GLU A 322 -12.87 -0.03 6.92
N ILE A 323 -12.67 1.19 6.42
CA ILE A 323 -12.93 2.43 7.14
C ILE A 323 -13.72 3.36 6.25
N ASP A 324 -14.83 3.89 6.76
CA ASP A 324 -15.54 5.03 6.19
C ASP A 324 -14.88 6.32 6.71
N PRO A 325 -14.08 7.03 5.89
CA PRO A 325 -13.36 8.21 6.35
C PRO A 325 -14.28 9.42 6.57
N ILE A 326 -15.43 9.48 5.91
CA ILE A 326 -16.40 10.58 6.03
C ILE A 326 -17.08 10.51 7.39
N ASN A 327 -17.55 9.32 7.78
CA ASN A 327 -18.18 9.10 9.09
C ASN A 327 -17.17 8.76 10.19
N LYS A 328 -15.86 8.72 9.86
CA LYS A 328 -14.74 8.38 10.76
C LYS A 328 -14.94 7.04 11.49
N LYS A 329 -15.48 6.06 10.78
CA LYS A 329 -15.90 4.78 11.33
C LYS A 329 -15.09 3.63 10.77
N GLN A 330 -14.52 2.79 11.62
CA GLN A 330 -14.02 1.47 11.27
C GLN A 330 -15.24 0.54 11.09
N ILE A 331 -15.44 0.02 9.87
CA ILE A 331 -16.64 -0.75 9.49
C ILE A 331 -16.47 -2.22 9.82
N TYR A 332 -15.38 -2.82 9.32
CA TYR A 332 -15.18 -4.25 9.37
C TYR A 332 -13.68 -4.60 9.32
N ALA A 333 -13.30 -5.69 9.98
CA ALA A 333 -11.98 -6.30 9.85
C ALA A 333 -12.11 -7.70 9.27
N HIS A 334 -11.25 -8.04 8.30
CA HIS A 334 -11.27 -9.31 7.61
C HIS A 334 -9.90 -9.98 7.65
N TRP A 335 -9.87 -11.31 7.95
CA TRP A 335 -8.63 -12.07 7.97
C TRP A 335 -8.18 -12.43 6.55
N LEU A 336 -6.99 -11.99 6.15
CA LEU A 336 -6.30 -12.44 4.94
C LEU A 336 -5.30 -13.56 5.25
N ASN A 337 -4.57 -13.42 6.35
CA ASN A 337 -3.60 -14.40 6.82
C ASN A 337 -3.82 -14.66 8.31
N ALA A 338 -4.12 -15.91 8.66
CA ALA A 338 -4.36 -16.35 10.04
C ALA A 338 -3.29 -17.36 10.51
N ASN A 339 -2.04 -17.18 10.05
CA ASN A 339 -0.92 -18.05 10.41
C ASN A 339 -0.70 -18.08 11.94
N GLN A 340 -1.08 -19.20 12.56
CA GLN A 340 -1.01 -19.41 14.01
C GLN A 340 0.42 -19.61 14.53
N ALA A 341 1.40 -19.79 13.65
CA ALA A 341 2.81 -19.84 14.05
C ALA A 341 3.36 -18.48 14.50
N GLN A 342 2.62 -17.42 14.18
CA GLN A 342 2.97 -16.03 14.56
C GLN A 342 2.09 -15.55 15.71
N SER A 343 2.57 -14.56 16.45
CA SER A 343 1.87 -13.96 17.59
C SER A 343 1.92 -12.44 17.55
N PRO A 344 0.78 -11.75 17.32
CA PRO A 344 -0.53 -12.30 16.94
C PRO A 344 -0.51 -13.07 15.60
N PRO A 345 -1.54 -13.87 15.28
CA PRO A 345 -1.62 -14.58 14.00
C PRO A 345 -1.45 -13.62 12.82
N GLY A 346 -0.63 -14.02 11.83
CA GLY A 346 -0.36 -13.22 10.65
C GLY A 346 0.50 -11.98 10.87
N ASN A 347 1.15 -11.83 12.04
CA ASN A 347 2.04 -10.71 12.33
C ASN A 347 3.20 -10.64 11.35
N GLY A 348 3.39 -9.46 10.71
CA GLY A 348 4.47 -9.20 9.75
C GLY A 348 4.22 -9.72 8.33
N ASN A 349 3.03 -10.27 8.03
CA ASN A 349 2.81 -10.95 6.74
C ASN A 349 2.15 -10.08 5.66
N LEU A 350 1.47 -9.00 6.03
CA LEU A 350 0.75 -8.16 5.08
C LEU A 350 1.49 -6.84 4.87
N PHE A 351 1.76 -6.51 3.60
CA PHE A 351 2.36 -5.23 3.19
C PHE A 351 1.53 -4.56 2.11
N GLY A 352 1.74 -4.88 0.84
CA GLY A 352 1.11 -4.24 -0.29
C GLY A 352 -0.31 -4.73 -0.57
N ILE A 353 -1.14 -3.82 -1.05
CA ILE A 353 -2.52 -4.06 -1.48
C ILE A 353 -2.84 -3.21 -2.70
N ALA A 354 -3.60 -3.75 -3.66
CA ALA A 354 -4.07 -3.03 -4.85
C ALA A 354 -5.48 -3.47 -5.22
N MET A 355 -6.36 -2.52 -5.55
CA MET A 355 -7.70 -2.84 -6.04
C MET A 355 -7.64 -3.63 -7.34
N ALA A 356 -8.48 -4.67 -7.47
CA ALA A 356 -8.67 -5.35 -8.73
C ALA A 356 -9.35 -4.42 -9.75
N SER A 357 -9.09 -4.63 -11.05
CA SER A 357 -9.62 -3.77 -12.11
C SER A 357 -11.15 -3.71 -12.16
N ASP A 358 -11.84 -4.77 -11.72
CA ASP A 358 -13.30 -4.84 -11.62
C ASP A 358 -13.84 -4.22 -10.32
N LYS A 359 -12.94 -3.78 -9.43
CA LYS A 359 -13.21 -3.16 -8.12
C LYS A 359 -14.08 -3.97 -7.16
N LYS A 360 -14.26 -5.28 -7.44
CA LYS A 360 -15.01 -6.21 -6.60
C LYS A 360 -14.13 -6.98 -5.62
N GLY A 361 -12.82 -6.81 -5.70
CA GLY A 361 -11.83 -7.44 -4.86
C GLY A 361 -10.52 -6.70 -4.90
N PHE A 362 -9.48 -7.27 -4.32
CA PHE A 362 -8.16 -6.66 -4.29
C PHE A 362 -7.06 -7.73 -4.30
N TYR A 363 -5.91 -7.37 -4.87
CA TYR A 363 -4.67 -8.13 -4.78
C TYR A 363 -3.92 -7.74 -3.51
N TYR A 364 -3.23 -8.70 -2.92
CA TYR A 364 -2.37 -8.49 -1.77
C TYR A 364 -1.17 -9.43 -1.80
N VAL A 365 -0.12 -9.05 -1.09
CA VAL A 365 1.08 -9.87 -0.95
C VAL A 365 1.21 -10.41 0.47
N GLU A 366 1.70 -11.65 0.58
CA GLU A 366 2.03 -12.30 1.86
C GLU A 366 3.53 -12.56 1.90
N ASP A 367 4.19 -12.00 2.90
CA ASP A 367 5.64 -12.11 3.09
C ASP A 367 6.08 -13.53 3.49
N ASP A 368 5.41 -14.15 4.44
CA ASP A 368 5.80 -15.46 5.00
C ASP A 368 5.92 -16.58 3.96
N ILE A 369 5.18 -16.50 2.87
CA ILE A 369 5.20 -17.46 1.76
C ILE A 369 5.57 -16.84 0.41
N ASN A 370 5.97 -15.57 0.39
CA ASN A 370 6.39 -14.83 -0.79
C ASN A 370 5.39 -14.99 -1.95
N SER A 371 4.14 -14.59 -1.73
CA SER A 371 3.08 -14.85 -2.67
C SER A 371 2.25 -13.61 -3.03
N LEU A 372 1.78 -13.59 -4.29
CA LEU A 372 0.67 -12.77 -4.73
C LEU A 372 -0.65 -13.52 -4.57
N ARG A 373 -1.63 -12.89 -3.99
CA ARG A 373 -2.98 -13.45 -3.80
C ARG A 373 -4.06 -12.45 -4.23
N ILE A 374 -5.28 -12.95 -4.41
CA ILE A 374 -6.47 -12.15 -4.66
C ILE A 374 -7.58 -12.51 -3.67
N ALA A 375 -8.23 -11.47 -3.13
CA ALA A 375 -9.42 -11.57 -2.30
C ALA A 375 -10.65 -11.15 -3.12
N THR A 376 -11.69 -11.97 -3.15
CA THR A 376 -12.90 -11.73 -3.96
C THR A 376 -14.16 -12.17 -3.21
N PRO A 377 -15.36 -11.71 -3.65
CA PRO A 377 -16.65 -12.20 -3.18
C PRO A 377 -16.85 -13.71 -3.32
#